data_51f45fff56f5f42346756b82604b7b14
#
_entry.id   51f45fff56f5f42346756b82604b7b14
#
_cell.length_a   1.000
_cell.length_b   1.000
_cell.length_c   1.000
_cell.angle_alpha   90.00
_cell.angle_beta   90.00
_cell.angle_gamma   90.00
#
_symmetry.space_group_name_H-M   'P 1'
#
loop_
_entity.id
_entity.type
_entity.pdbx_description
1 polymer ?
#
loop_
_entity_poly.entity_id
_entity_poly.type
_entity_poly.pdbx_seq_one_letter_code
_entity_poly.pdbx_strand_id
1 'polypeptide(L)'
;MVLCSNDTVRQLVHSTPIVAQSFIEEDGSVTLSMSDLDLVVNAENMQEAKQALIDDLTEYAEEYYQNFELYSRAPNRREHLSLVMKVLTSASKKELEDAVQCQNGKI
;
A
#
# COMPACT_ATOMS: atom_id res chain seq x y z
N MET A 1 -15.77 -23.85 -17.96
CA MET A 1 -14.85 -22.78 -17.59
C MET A 1 -14.59 -22.80 -16.10
N VAL A 2 -13.35 -22.75 -15.77
CA VAL A 2 -13.00 -22.64 -14.36
C VAL A 2 -12.93 -21.18 -13.99
N LEU A 3 -13.82 -20.77 -13.15
CA LEU A 3 -13.71 -19.46 -12.53
C LEU A 3 -12.78 -19.60 -11.35
N CYS A 4 -11.86 -18.70 -11.25
CA CYS A 4 -11.09 -18.60 -10.02
C CYS A 4 -12.10 -18.45 -8.89
N SER A 5 -11.99 -19.30 -7.90
CA SER A 5 -12.83 -19.14 -6.72
C SER A 5 -12.51 -17.81 -6.07
N ASN A 6 -13.45 -17.25 -5.34
CA ASN A 6 -13.21 -16.03 -4.57
C ASN A 6 -12.03 -16.22 -3.63
N ASP A 7 -11.83 -17.43 -3.11
CA ASP A 7 -10.71 -17.74 -2.22
C ASP A 7 -9.38 -17.63 -2.95
N THR A 8 -9.31 -18.10 -4.21
CA THR A 8 -8.07 -18.01 -4.99
C THR A 8 -7.73 -16.55 -5.28
N VAL A 9 -8.71 -15.75 -5.70
CA VAL A 9 -8.50 -14.32 -5.95
C VAL A 9 -8.05 -13.63 -4.67
N ARG A 10 -8.72 -13.93 -3.55
CA ARG A 10 -8.39 -13.34 -2.26
C ARG A 10 -6.97 -13.68 -1.85
N GLN A 11 -6.52 -14.92 -2.04
CA GLN A 11 -5.16 -15.31 -1.74
C GLN A 11 -4.14 -14.55 -2.60
N LEU A 12 -4.40 -14.38 -3.88
CA LEU A 12 -3.51 -13.64 -4.77
C LEU A 12 -3.40 -12.17 -4.35
N VAL A 13 -4.52 -11.55 -4.00
CA VAL A 13 -4.54 -10.17 -3.55
C VAL A 13 -3.84 -10.02 -2.22
N HIS A 14 -4.12 -10.90 -1.25
CA HIS A 14 -3.52 -10.81 0.09
C HIS A 14 -2.04 -11.19 0.10
N SER A 15 -1.55 -11.91 -0.90
CA SER A 15 -0.14 -12.22 -1.00
C SER A 15 0.70 -11.04 -1.51
N THR A 16 0.06 -10.01 -2.06
CA THR A 16 0.76 -8.81 -2.51
C THR A 16 1.34 -8.09 -1.29
N PRO A 17 2.67 -7.92 -1.21
CA PRO A 17 3.25 -7.28 -0.04
C PRO A 17 3.05 -5.76 -0.07
N ILE A 18 2.93 -5.17 1.11
CA ILE A 18 3.03 -3.72 1.28
C ILE A 18 4.41 -3.47 1.86
N VAL A 19 5.36 -3.10 1.01
CA VAL A 19 6.74 -2.91 1.42
C VAL A 19 7.04 -1.42 1.44
N ALA A 20 7.53 -0.93 2.57
CA ALA A 20 7.95 0.45 2.73
C ALA A 20 9.39 0.48 3.21
N GLN A 21 10.15 1.46 2.72
CA GLN A 21 11.47 1.73 3.25
C GLN A 21 11.35 2.71 4.41
N SER A 22 12.05 2.43 5.50
CA SER A 22 11.99 3.25 6.69
C SER A 22 13.31 3.96 6.93
N PHE A 23 13.19 5.22 7.34
CA PHE A 23 14.34 6.07 7.67
C PHE A 23 14.08 6.71 9.02
N ILE A 24 15.07 6.67 9.90
CA ILE A 24 15.02 7.41 11.16
C ILE A 24 15.71 8.75 10.91
N GLU A 25 14.95 9.83 11.06
CA GLU A 25 15.47 11.17 10.82
C GLU A 25 16.29 11.66 12.02
N GLU A 26 17.01 12.77 11.83
CA GLU A 26 17.88 13.33 12.88
C GLU A 26 17.11 13.71 14.13
N ASP A 27 15.87 14.13 13.98
CA ASP A 27 15.02 14.52 15.11
C ASP A 27 14.31 13.32 15.78
N GLY A 28 14.61 12.09 15.34
CA GLY A 28 14.00 10.89 15.87
C GLY A 28 12.70 10.50 15.21
N SER A 29 12.18 11.31 14.29
CA SER A 29 10.97 10.96 13.55
C SER A 29 11.22 9.83 12.57
N VAL A 30 10.13 9.21 12.10
CA VAL A 30 10.19 8.08 11.18
C VAL A 30 9.58 8.47 9.85
N THR A 31 10.32 8.25 8.78
CA THR A 31 9.84 8.42 7.41
C THR A 31 9.63 7.05 6.79
N LEU A 32 8.46 6.85 6.18
CA LEU A 32 8.18 5.66 5.38
C LEU A 32 7.98 6.08 3.93
N SER A 33 8.58 5.32 3.02
CA SER A 33 8.54 5.60 1.59
C SER A 33 8.17 4.36 0.81
N MET A 34 7.20 4.51 -0.10
CA MET A 34 6.86 3.48 -1.09
C MET A 34 7.16 4.06 -2.46
N SER A 35 8.32 3.71 -3.01
CA SER A 35 8.77 4.29 -4.27
C SER A 35 7.86 3.94 -5.45
N ASP A 36 7.25 2.74 -5.42
CA ASP A 36 6.38 2.29 -6.50
C ASP A 36 5.17 3.21 -6.71
N LEU A 37 4.70 3.83 -5.63
CA LEU A 37 3.52 4.69 -5.65
C LEU A 37 3.84 6.15 -5.38
N ASP A 38 5.10 6.47 -5.23
CA ASP A 38 5.54 7.82 -4.86
C ASP A 38 4.89 8.32 -3.57
N LEU A 39 4.68 7.43 -2.61
CA LEU A 39 4.12 7.79 -1.31
C LEU A 39 5.23 7.94 -0.28
N VAL A 40 5.24 9.07 0.41
CA VAL A 40 6.20 9.34 1.49
C VAL A 40 5.42 9.96 2.65
N VAL A 41 5.61 9.41 3.85
CA VAL A 41 5.02 9.96 5.07
C VAL A 41 6.09 10.11 6.12
N ASN A 42 5.87 11.03 7.05
CA ASN A 42 6.73 11.24 8.21
C ASN A 42 5.86 11.41 9.45
N ALA A 43 6.24 10.76 10.53
CA ALA A 43 5.52 10.83 11.80
C ALA A 43 6.48 10.69 12.97
N GLU A 44 5.99 10.92 14.17
CA GLU A 44 6.83 10.90 15.38
C GLU A 44 7.37 9.52 15.70
N ASN A 45 6.65 8.47 15.35
CA ASN A 45 7.05 7.10 15.62
C ASN A 45 6.59 6.17 14.50
N MET A 46 7.04 4.92 14.57
CA MET A 46 6.76 3.94 13.53
C MET A 46 5.27 3.64 13.39
N GLN A 47 4.55 3.54 14.50
CA GLN A 47 3.12 3.22 14.44
C GLN A 47 2.33 4.33 13.76
N GLU A 48 2.60 5.58 14.13
CA GLU A 48 1.94 6.72 13.49
C GLU A 48 2.33 6.84 12.01
N ALA A 49 3.58 6.53 11.69
CA ALA A 49 4.02 6.53 10.30
C ALA A 49 3.28 5.48 9.47
N LYS A 50 3.08 4.29 10.03
CA LYS A 50 2.30 3.24 9.34
C LYS A 50 0.86 3.67 9.14
N GLN A 51 0.25 4.30 10.15
CA GLN A 51 -1.12 4.81 10.04
C GLN A 51 -1.22 5.85 8.92
N ALA A 52 -0.28 6.79 8.88
CA ALA A 52 -0.26 7.82 7.84
C ALA A 52 -0.07 7.21 6.45
N LEU A 53 0.80 6.22 6.34
CA LEU A 53 1.02 5.52 5.06
C LEU A 53 -0.25 4.82 4.59
N ILE A 54 -0.93 4.13 5.49
CA ILE A 54 -2.16 3.41 5.13
C ILE A 54 -3.27 4.38 4.76
N ASP A 55 -3.36 5.53 5.43
CA ASP A 55 -4.35 6.56 5.08
C ASP A 55 -4.10 7.07 3.65
N ASP A 56 -2.86 7.40 3.31
CA ASP A 56 -2.52 7.86 1.97
C ASP A 56 -2.75 6.76 0.93
N LEU A 57 -2.40 5.53 1.26
CA LEU A 57 -2.60 4.39 0.37
C LEU A 57 -4.09 4.13 0.13
N THR A 58 -4.91 4.27 1.17
CA THR A 58 -6.35 4.12 1.06
C THR A 58 -6.95 5.19 0.16
N GLU A 59 -6.53 6.45 0.33
CA GLU A 59 -6.95 7.54 -0.56
C GLU A 59 -6.60 7.25 -2.02
N TYR A 60 -5.38 6.79 -2.25
CA TYR A 60 -4.95 6.46 -3.61
C TYR A 60 -5.79 5.31 -4.19
N ALA A 61 -6.07 4.30 -3.38
CA ALA A 61 -6.86 3.15 -3.83
C ALA A 61 -8.29 3.57 -4.21
N GLU A 62 -8.88 4.46 -3.42
CA GLU A 62 -10.20 4.99 -3.73
C GLU A 62 -10.20 5.83 -5.01
N GLU A 63 -9.19 6.67 -5.20
CA GLU A 63 -9.02 7.42 -6.43
C GLU A 63 -8.84 6.50 -7.63
N TYR A 64 -8.04 5.47 -7.47
CA TYR A 64 -7.82 4.47 -8.52
C TYR A 64 -9.13 3.80 -8.91
N TYR A 65 -9.92 3.42 -7.94
CA TYR A 65 -11.20 2.76 -8.18
C TYR A 65 -12.17 3.69 -8.93
N GLN A 66 -12.23 4.95 -8.53
CA GLN A 66 -13.10 5.93 -9.19
C GLN A 66 -12.70 6.20 -10.64
N ASN A 67 -11.43 6.03 -10.96
CA ASN A 67 -10.88 6.25 -12.30
C ASN A 67 -10.36 4.95 -12.90
N PHE A 68 -10.99 3.85 -12.58
CA PHE A 68 -10.47 2.51 -12.87
C PHE A 68 -10.13 2.30 -14.34
N GLU A 69 -11.03 2.70 -15.25
CA GLU A 69 -10.79 2.50 -16.68
C GLU A 69 -9.54 3.24 -17.16
N LEU A 70 -9.33 4.43 -16.64
CA LEU A 70 -8.17 5.22 -17.03
C LEU A 70 -6.90 4.67 -16.40
N TYR A 71 -6.92 4.43 -15.10
CA TYR A 71 -5.71 4.06 -14.34
C TYR A 71 -5.26 2.64 -14.64
N SER A 72 -6.20 1.69 -14.82
CA SER A 72 -5.83 0.31 -15.08
C SER A 72 -5.19 0.10 -16.44
N ARG A 73 -5.39 1.05 -17.36
CA ARG A 73 -4.80 1.02 -18.69
C ARG A 73 -3.55 1.87 -18.82
N ALA A 74 -3.32 2.77 -17.88
CA ALA A 74 -2.15 3.64 -17.93
C ALA A 74 -0.88 2.83 -17.63
N PRO A 75 0.16 2.90 -18.47
CA PRO A 75 1.34 2.07 -18.30
C PRO A 75 2.04 2.23 -16.95
N ASN A 76 1.96 3.43 -16.38
CA ASN A 76 2.61 3.73 -15.09
C ASN A 76 1.71 3.44 -13.88
N ARG A 77 0.46 3.02 -14.08
CA ARG A 77 -0.49 2.81 -12.99
C ARG A 77 -1.09 1.41 -12.96
N ARG A 78 -1.10 0.71 -14.09
CA ARG A 78 -1.69 -0.63 -14.13
C ARG A 78 -0.98 -1.62 -13.20
N GLU A 79 0.29 -1.40 -12.93
CA GLU A 79 1.07 -2.24 -12.02
C GLU A 79 0.62 -2.11 -10.57
N HIS A 80 -0.07 -1.03 -10.24
CA HIS A 80 -0.57 -0.79 -8.89
C HIS A 80 -1.84 -1.57 -8.57
N LEU A 81 -2.45 -2.20 -9.57
CA LEU A 81 -3.77 -2.82 -9.42
C LEU A 81 -3.82 -3.85 -8.28
N SER A 82 -2.81 -4.71 -8.19
CA SER A 82 -2.77 -5.74 -7.14
C SER A 82 -2.78 -5.12 -5.76
N LEU A 83 -2.00 -4.07 -5.56
CA LEU A 83 -1.92 -3.38 -4.28
C LEU A 83 -3.22 -2.63 -3.97
N VAL A 84 -3.79 -1.97 -4.98
CA VAL A 84 -5.08 -1.28 -4.85
C VAL A 84 -6.17 -2.27 -4.43
N MET A 85 -6.23 -3.44 -5.08
CA MET A 85 -7.20 -4.45 -4.74
C MET A 85 -7.02 -4.98 -3.31
N LYS A 86 -5.78 -5.15 -2.88
CA LYS A 86 -5.50 -5.54 -1.49
C LYS A 86 -6.07 -4.54 -0.50
N VAL A 87 -5.85 -3.26 -0.76
CA VAL A 87 -6.35 -2.19 0.10
C VAL A 87 -7.87 -2.19 0.13
N LEU A 88 -8.50 -2.24 -1.04
CA LEU A 88 -9.96 -2.16 -1.16
C LEU A 88 -10.68 -3.38 -0.58
N THR A 89 -10.02 -4.53 -0.54
CA THR A 89 -10.63 -5.77 -0.04
C THR A 89 -10.26 -6.09 1.39
N SER A 90 -9.40 -5.30 2.02
CA SER A 90 -9.01 -5.51 3.41
C SER A 90 -10.15 -5.19 4.36
N ALA A 91 -10.24 -5.95 5.45
CA ALA A 91 -11.32 -5.83 6.41
C ALA A 91 -11.20 -4.57 7.26
N SER A 92 -9.98 -4.09 7.50
CA SER A 92 -9.75 -2.93 8.34
C SER A 92 -8.40 -2.28 8.03
N LYS A 93 -8.26 -1.02 8.45
CA LYS A 93 -6.97 -0.32 8.34
C LYS A 93 -5.91 -0.98 9.20
N LYS A 94 -6.29 -1.53 10.34
CA LYS A 94 -5.35 -2.21 11.22
C LYS A 94 -4.73 -3.43 10.54
N GLU A 95 -5.54 -4.20 9.81
CA GLU A 95 -5.03 -5.33 9.04
C GLU A 95 -3.97 -4.88 8.04
N LEU A 96 -4.20 -3.75 7.37
CA LEU A 96 -3.24 -3.19 6.44
C LEU A 96 -1.98 -2.72 7.14
N GLU A 97 -2.11 -2.03 8.28
CA GLU A 97 -0.97 -1.59 9.07
C GLU A 97 -0.09 -2.76 9.49
N ASP A 98 -0.72 -3.84 9.95
CA ASP A 98 -0.01 -5.04 10.39
C ASP A 98 0.68 -5.75 9.22
N ALA A 99 0.18 -5.56 7.99
CA ALA A 99 0.74 -6.17 6.79
C ALA A 99 1.91 -5.37 6.20
N VAL A 100 2.15 -4.16 6.68
CA VAL A 100 3.25 -3.33 6.16
C VAL A 100 4.59 -3.94 6.59
N GLN A 101 5.43 -4.22 5.60
CA GLN A 101 6.78 -4.70 5.83
C GLN A 101 7.74 -3.53 5.67
N CYS A 102 8.42 -3.18 6.75
CA CYS A 102 9.36 -2.07 6.74
C CYS A 102 10.77 -2.59 6.56
N GLN A 103 11.48 -2.02 5.60
CA GLN A 103 12.88 -2.32 5.36
C GLN A 103 13.70 -1.08 5.65
N ASN A 104 14.87 -1.24 6.23
CA ASN A 104 15.75 -0.10 6.48
C ASN A 104 16.12 0.54 5.15
N GLY A 105 15.82 1.82 5.02
CA GLY A 105 16.23 2.59 3.86
C GLY A 105 17.73 2.80 3.84
N LYS A 106 18.30 2.80 2.66
CA LYS A 106 19.71 3.13 2.48
C LYS A 106 19.83 4.56 2.03
N ILE A 107 20.69 5.26 2.68
CA ILE A 107 21.02 6.62 2.29
C ILE A 107 22.09 6.56 1.21
#